data_ba80cd6e3c6c6152ad12425f07114afe
#
_entry.id   ba80cd6e3c6c6152ad12425f07114afe
#
_cell.length_a   1.000
_cell.length_b   1.000
_cell.length_c   1.000
_cell.angle_alpha   90.00
_cell.angle_beta   90.00
_cell.angle_gamma   90.00
#
_symmetry.space_group_name_H-M   'P 1'
#
loop_
_entity.id
_entity.type
_entity.pdbx_description
1 polymer ?
#
loop_
_entity_poly.entity_id
_entity_poly.type
_entity_poly.pdbx_seq_one_letter_code
_entity_poly.pdbx_strand_id
1 'polypeptide(L)'
;MPKVKVDGEEIEVPQGATVLQACELAGKEIPRFCYHERLSIAGNCRMCLVEVKPGPPKPQASCALPAADGQEISTMTPLVKKAREGVMEFLLINHPLDCPICDQGGECDLQDQAVAYGRSFTRYEENKRAVDDKYMGPVIKTSMTRCIQCTRCIRFADEVAGVPEI
;
A
#
# COMPACT_ATOMS: atom_id res chain seq x y z
N MET A 1 12.37 -19.37 -15.71
CA MET A 1 12.00 -18.42 -14.63
C MET A 1 12.70 -17.10 -14.94
N PRO A 2 12.00 -15.94 -14.87
CA PRO A 2 12.65 -14.66 -15.11
C PRO A 2 13.72 -14.39 -14.06
N LYS A 3 14.82 -13.75 -14.49
CA LYS A 3 15.88 -13.26 -13.60
C LYS A 3 15.74 -11.77 -13.47
N VAL A 4 15.65 -11.27 -12.25
CA VAL A 4 15.55 -9.86 -11.93
C VAL A 4 16.63 -9.46 -10.93
N LYS A 5 16.99 -8.19 -10.92
CA LYS A 5 17.98 -7.65 -9.99
C LYS A 5 17.29 -6.70 -9.03
N VAL A 6 17.29 -7.02 -7.74
CA VAL A 6 16.68 -6.21 -6.69
C VAL A 6 17.77 -5.58 -5.83
N ASP A 7 17.88 -4.25 -5.83
CA ASP A 7 18.92 -3.49 -5.13
C ASP A 7 20.35 -4.03 -5.36
N GLY A 8 20.62 -4.56 -6.56
CA GLY A 8 21.91 -5.11 -6.94
C GLY A 8 22.04 -6.62 -6.78
N GLU A 9 21.12 -7.30 -6.12
CA GLU A 9 21.08 -8.74 -5.94
C GLU A 9 20.26 -9.41 -7.05
N GLU A 10 20.85 -10.38 -7.75
CA GLU A 10 20.18 -11.14 -8.79
C GLU A 10 19.41 -12.33 -8.19
N ILE A 11 18.15 -12.42 -8.54
CA ILE A 11 17.26 -13.50 -8.09
C ILE A 11 16.44 -14.08 -9.24
N GLU A 12 16.09 -15.35 -9.14
CA GLU A 12 15.11 -15.99 -10.01
C GLU A 12 13.71 -15.93 -9.37
N VAL A 13 12.71 -15.57 -10.16
CA VAL A 13 11.33 -15.45 -9.69
C VAL A 13 10.39 -16.39 -10.45
N PRO A 14 9.31 -16.85 -9.84
CA PRO A 14 8.30 -17.66 -10.51
C PRO A 14 7.69 -16.92 -11.71
N GLN A 15 7.30 -17.66 -12.73
CA GLN A 15 6.57 -17.12 -13.87
C GLN A 15 5.26 -16.50 -13.40
N GLY A 16 4.99 -15.24 -13.82
CA GLY A 16 3.78 -14.51 -13.43
C GLY A 16 3.86 -13.80 -12.07
N ALA A 17 4.99 -13.90 -11.37
CA ALA A 17 5.20 -13.13 -10.14
C ALA A 17 5.20 -11.61 -10.42
N THR A 18 4.76 -10.84 -9.43
CA THR A 18 4.85 -9.38 -9.46
C THR A 18 6.23 -8.91 -8.99
N VAL A 19 6.56 -7.66 -9.31
CA VAL A 19 7.77 -6.99 -8.80
C VAL A 19 7.76 -6.94 -7.26
N LEU A 20 6.59 -6.81 -6.63
CA LEU A 20 6.45 -6.87 -5.17
C LEU A 20 6.91 -8.23 -4.63
N GLN A 21 6.42 -9.33 -5.22
CA GLN A 21 6.81 -10.67 -4.82
C GLN A 21 8.31 -10.94 -5.09
N ALA A 22 8.86 -10.39 -6.16
CA ALA A 22 10.30 -10.44 -6.40
C ALA A 22 11.08 -9.74 -5.28
N CYS A 23 10.65 -8.56 -4.83
CA CYS A 23 11.28 -7.88 -3.71
C CYS A 23 11.20 -8.70 -2.41
N GLU A 24 10.06 -9.33 -2.14
CA GLU A 24 9.89 -10.20 -0.97
C GLU A 24 10.82 -11.41 -1.00
N LEU A 25 10.96 -12.05 -2.17
CA LEU A 25 11.92 -13.16 -2.36
C LEU A 25 13.38 -12.72 -2.16
N ALA A 26 13.70 -11.47 -2.47
CA ALA A 26 15.01 -10.86 -2.17
C ALA A 26 15.14 -10.39 -0.70
N GLY A 27 14.17 -10.68 0.16
CA GLY A 27 14.19 -10.25 1.56
C GLY A 27 14.01 -8.74 1.75
N LYS A 28 13.48 -8.02 0.75
CA LYS A 28 13.23 -6.58 0.82
C LYS A 28 11.79 -6.32 1.21
N GLU A 29 11.60 -5.61 2.31
CA GLU A 29 10.29 -5.17 2.75
C GLU A 29 9.80 -3.99 1.90
N ILE A 30 8.61 -4.13 1.30
CA ILE A 30 7.95 -3.09 0.52
C ILE A 30 6.65 -2.69 1.22
N PRO A 31 6.50 -1.41 1.64
CA PRO A 31 5.29 -0.94 2.31
C PRO A 31 4.08 -1.01 1.39
N ARG A 32 2.92 -1.34 1.94
CA ARG A 32 1.67 -1.49 1.18
C ARG A 32 0.45 -1.41 2.07
N PHE A 33 -0.69 -0.99 1.51
CA PHE A 33 -1.99 -1.01 2.19
C PHE A 33 -3.04 -1.81 1.42
N CYS A 34 -3.22 -1.56 0.12
CA CYS A 34 -4.28 -2.18 -0.65
C CYS A 34 -3.99 -3.63 -1.07
N TYR A 35 -2.72 -3.98 -1.30
CA TYR A 35 -2.34 -5.32 -1.72
C TYR A 35 -2.53 -6.35 -0.60
N HIS A 36 -3.10 -7.50 -0.96
CA HIS A 36 -3.15 -8.69 -0.15
C HIS A 36 -2.98 -9.91 -1.08
N GLU A 37 -2.20 -10.91 -0.64
CA GLU A 37 -1.84 -12.07 -1.45
C GLU A 37 -3.04 -12.92 -1.93
N ARG A 38 -4.14 -12.87 -1.18
CA ARG A 38 -5.37 -13.65 -1.42
C ARG A 38 -6.51 -12.86 -2.03
N LEU A 39 -6.26 -11.63 -2.46
CA LEU A 39 -7.25 -10.77 -3.10
C LEU A 39 -6.71 -10.26 -4.42
N SER A 40 -7.61 -9.89 -5.33
CA SER A 40 -7.24 -9.23 -6.58
C SER A 40 -6.39 -7.98 -6.34
N ILE A 41 -5.59 -7.60 -7.32
CA ILE A 41 -4.68 -6.47 -7.23
C ILE A 41 -5.44 -5.17 -7.50
N ALA A 42 -5.58 -4.32 -6.48
CA ALA A 42 -6.23 -3.01 -6.62
C ALA A 42 -5.27 -1.91 -7.14
N GLY A 43 -4.02 -1.91 -6.71
CA GLY A 43 -2.99 -0.94 -7.14
C GLY A 43 -3.29 0.53 -6.78
N ASN A 44 -4.24 0.80 -5.88
CA ASN A 44 -4.81 2.13 -5.62
C ASN A 44 -4.11 2.91 -4.50
N CYS A 45 -3.52 2.27 -3.50
CA CYS A 45 -2.88 2.99 -2.38
C CYS A 45 -1.56 3.66 -2.77
N ARG A 46 -0.87 3.16 -3.79
CA ARG A 46 0.41 3.65 -4.31
C ARG A 46 1.58 3.64 -3.30
N MET A 47 1.45 2.93 -2.18
CA MET A 47 2.52 2.89 -1.18
C MET A 47 3.70 1.99 -1.60
N CYS A 48 3.45 0.95 -2.41
CA CYS A 48 4.44 -0.01 -2.87
C CYS A 48 5.32 0.46 -4.04
N LEU A 49 5.53 1.78 -4.18
CA LEU A 49 6.31 2.36 -5.27
C LEU A 49 7.78 1.94 -5.22
N VAL A 50 8.32 1.55 -6.37
CA VAL A 50 9.73 1.23 -6.62
C VAL A 50 10.15 1.78 -7.98
N GLU A 51 11.46 1.98 -8.21
CA GLU A 51 11.97 2.24 -9.56
C GLU A 51 12.30 0.93 -10.25
N VAL A 52 11.95 0.83 -11.53
CA VAL A 52 12.20 -0.36 -12.36
C VAL A 52 12.82 0.06 -13.68
N LYS A 53 13.91 -0.58 -14.08
CA LYS A 53 14.59 -0.41 -15.37
C LYS A 53 14.64 -1.75 -16.11
N PRO A 54 14.44 -1.76 -17.43
CA PRO A 54 14.00 -0.64 -18.25
C PRO A 54 12.55 -0.24 -17.95
N GLY A 55 12.24 1.04 -17.98
CA GLY A 55 10.90 1.56 -17.67
C GLY A 55 10.82 3.08 -17.65
N PRO A 56 9.66 3.64 -17.32
CA PRO A 56 9.48 5.09 -17.23
C PRO A 56 10.30 5.69 -16.09
N PRO A 57 10.73 6.95 -16.20
CA PRO A 57 11.54 7.64 -15.20
C PRO A 57 10.72 8.09 -13.97
N LYS A 58 9.79 7.26 -13.54
CA LYS A 58 8.92 7.50 -12.38
C LYS A 58 8.70 6.20 -11.60
N PRO A 59 8.55 6.24 -10.27
CA PRO A 59 8.26 5.05 -9.49
C PRO A 59 6.95 4.38 -9.91
N GLN A 60 6.95 3.05 -9.90
CA GLN A 60 5.84 2.21 -10.31
C GLN A 60 5.30 1.39 -9.13
N ALA A 61 4.02 1.05 -9.17
CA ALA A 61 3.40 0.21 -8.15
C ALA A 61 3.84 -1.25 -8.34
N SER A 62 4.75 -1.72 -7.49
CA SER A 62 5.34 -3.05 -7.56
C SER A 62 4.30 -4.17 -7.47
N CYS A 63 3.20 -3.97 -6.76
CA CYS A 63 2.14 -4.97 -6.62
C CYS A 63 1.38 -5.26 -7.92
N ALA A 64 1.36 -4.31 -8.87
CA ALA A 64 0.63 -4.42 -10.12
C ALA A 64 1.53 -4.59 -11.35
N LEU A 65 2.84 -4.57 -11.17
CA LEU A 65 3.81 -4.71 -12.24
C LEU A 65 4.32 -6.15 -12.30
N PRO A 66 4.17 -6.86 -13.43
CA PRO A 66 4.76 -8.18 -13.61
C PRO A 66 6.30 -8.12 -13.58
N ALA A 67 6.92 -9.07 -12.91
CA ALA A 67 8.35 -9.26 -12.98
C ALA A 67 8.74 -9.86 -14.34
N ALA A 68 9.68 -9.24 -15.03
CA ALA A 68 10.16 -9.66 -16.34
C ALA A 68 11.68 -9.80 -16.34
N ASP A 69 12.18 -10.65 -17.21
CA ASP A 69 13.60 -10.95 -17.31
C ASP A 69 14.44 -9.70 -17.59
N GLY A 70 15.57 -9.58 -16.90
CA GLY A 70 16.50 -8.45 -17.03
C GLY A 70 16.05 -7.14 -16.35
N GLN A 71 14.95 -7.13 -15.60
CA GLN A 71 14.56 -5.94 -14.83
C GLN A 71 15.54 -5.66 -13.68
N GLU A 72 15.90 -4.39 -13.52
CA GLU A 72 16.58 -3.85 -12.35
C GLU A 72 15.60 -3.05 -11.49
N ILE A 73 15.41 -3.49 -10.25
CA ILE A 73 14.45 -2.94 -9.31
C ILE A 73 15.22 -2.25 -8.19
N SER A 74 14.89 -0.98 -7.93
CA SER A 74 15.50 -0.21 -6.84
C SER A 74 14.42 0.21 -5.85
N THR A 75 14.59 -0.22 -4.58
CA THR A 75 13.55 -0.11 -3.55
C THR A 75 13.71 1.11 -2.63
N MET A 76 14.90 1.73 -2.58
CA MET A 76 15.23 2.74 -1.57
C MET A 76 15.94 3.97 -2.14
N THR A 77 15.73 4.29 -3.41
CA THR A 77 16.29 5.52 -4.00
C THR A 77 15.70 6.78 -3.36
N PRO A 78 16.38 7.93 -3.46
CA PRO A 78 15.82 9.21 -2.98
C PRO A 78 14.46 9.53 -3.59
N LEU A 79 14.24 9.17 -4.85
CA LEU A 79 12.97 9.37 -5.55
C LEU A 79 11.86 8.48 -4.97
N VAL A 80 12.15 7.20 -4.71
CA VAL A 80 11.22 6.27 -4.08
C VAL A 80 10.86 6.71 -2.67
N LYS A 81 11.84 7.11 -1.87
CA LYS A 81 11.62 7.62 -0.51
C LYS A 81 10.68 8.83 -0.52
N LYS A 82 10.98 9.82 -1.36
CA LYS A 82 10.15 11.03 -1.49
C LYS A 82 8.74 10.73 -2.00
N ALA A 83 8.60 9.76 -2.91
CA ALA A 83 7.30 9.35 -3.42
C ALA A 83 6.44 8.68 -2.33
N ARG A 84 7.01 7.77 -1.54
CA ARG A 84 6.32 7.13 -0.41
C ARG A 84 5.96 8.13 0.70
N GLU A 85 6.87 9.06 0.99
CA GLU A 85 6.60 10.18 1.91
C GLU A 85 5.38 10.99 1.46
N GLY A 86 5.28 11.32 0.17
CA GLY A 86 4.12 12.01 -0.42
C GLY A 86 2.84 11.19 -0.35
N VAL A 87 2.91 9.86 -0.56
CA VAL A 87 1.75 8.98 -0.41
C VAL A 87 1.25 8.96 1.04
N MET A 88 2.16 8.86 2.01
CA MET A 88 1.80 8.95 3.43
C MET A 88 1.15 10.29 3.76
N GLU A 89 1.66 11.39 3.24
CA GLU A 89 1.06 12.71 3.40
C GLU A 89 -0.39 12.72 2.89
N PHE A 90 -0.66 12.20 1.70
CA PHE A 90 -2.02 12.09 1.14
C PHE A 90 -2.96 11.22 2.00
N LEU A 91 -2.48 10.11 2.54
CA LEU A 91 -3.28 9.25 3.40
C LEU A 91 -3.63 9.93 4.73
N LEU A 92 -2.73 10.77 5.25
CA LEU A 92 -2.86 11.38 6.56
C LEU A 92 -3.58 12.73 6.56
N ILE A 93 -3.67 13.46 5.44
CA ILE A 93 -4.30 14.80 5.42
C ILE A 93 -5.73 14.80 5.94
N ASN A 94 -6.52 13.79 5.61
CA ASN A 94 -7.91 13.66 6.05
C ASN A 94 -8.11 12.57 7.12
N HIS A 95 -7.07 11.83 7.48
CA HIS A 95 -7.18 10.82 8.53
C HIS A 95 -7.34 11.50 9.89
N PRO A 96 -8.34 11.13 10.73
CA PRO A 96 -8.60 11.80 12.00
C PRO A 96 -7.48 11.51 13.01
N LEU A 97 -7.29 12.42 13.97
CA LEU A 97 -6.33 12.26 15.07
C LEU A 97 -6.92 11.42 16.21
N ASP A 98 -7.47 10.27 15.86
CA ASP A 98 -8.26 9.40 16.76
C ASP A 98 -7.45 8.24 17.36
N CYS A 99 -6.15 8.17 17.15
CA CYS A 99 -5.35 7.03 17.62
C CYS A 99 -5.62 6.63 19.08
N PRO A 100 -5.76 7.55 20.05
CA PRO A 100 -6.03 7.21 21.44
C PRO A 100 -7.38 6.54 21.68
N ILE A 101 -8.36 6.71 20.78
CA ILE A 101 -9.71 6.14 20.89
C ILE A 101 -10.03 5.20 19.71
N CYS A 102 -9.05 4.86 18.89
CA CYS A 102 -9.21 3.97 17.75
C CYS A 102 -8.91 2.52 18.18
N ASP A 103 -9.80 1.59 17.86
CA ASP A 103 -9.63 0.17 18.18
C ASP A 103 -8.38 -0.45 17.52
N GLN A 104 -7.91 0.11 16.40
CA GLN A 104 -6.69 -0.31 15.69
C GLN A 104 -5.40 0.28 16.29
N GLY A 105 -5.50 1.24 17.24
CA GLY A 105 -4.34 1.91 17.82
C GLY A 105 -3.38 0.93 18.50
N GLY A 106 -2.08 1.02 18.18
CA GLY A 106 -1.03 0.14 18.70
C GLY A 106 -0.74 -1.12 17.86
N GLU A 107 -1.62 -1.48 16.92
CA GLU A 107 -1.42 -2.58 15.95
C GLU A 107 -1.83 -2.14 14.53
N CYS A 108 -1.53 -0.90 14.17
CA CYS A 108 -2.02 -0.24 12.98
C CYS A 108 -0.93 -0.06 11.93
N ASP A 109 -1.07 -0.75 10.78
CA ASP A 109 -0.16 -0.60 9.64
C ASP A 109 0.02 0.87 9.22
N LEU A 110 -1.03 1.70 9.34
CA LEU A 110 -0.93 3.12 8.99
C LEU A 110 -0.01 3.88 9.96
N GLN A 111 -0.09 3.59 11.27
CA GLN A 111 0.82 4.18 12.26
C GLN A 111 2.26 3.74 11.99
N ASP A 112 2.49 2.44 11.81
CA ASP A 112 3.83 1.88 11.59
C ASP A 112 4.47 2.42 10.32
N GLN A 113 3.72 2.46 9.23
CA GLN A 113 4.21 3.02 7.96
C GLN A 113 4.34 4.54 7.99
N ALA A 114 3.52 5.25 8.77
CA ALA A 114 3.68 6.70 8.97
C ALA A 114 4.98 7.02 9.69
N VAL A 115 5.36 6.24 10.70
CA VAL A 115 6.63 6.39 11.43
C VAL A 115 7.82 6.02 10.54
N ALA A 116 7.71 4.92 9.76
CA ALA A 116 8.81 4.43 8.93
C ALA A 116 9.07 5.26 7.68
N TYR A 117 8.03 5.80 7.05
CA TYR A 117 8.10 6.41 5.70
C TYR A 117 7.51 7.82 5.62
N GLY A 118 6.79 8.28 6.64
CA GLY A 118 6.14 9.59 6.65
C GLY A 118 7.04 10.70 7.17
N ARG A 119 6.47 11.90 7.20
CA ARG A 119 7.09 13.09 7.83
C ARG A 119 6.69 13.16 9.29
N SER A 120 7.55 13.78 10.10
CA SER A 120 7.28 14.06 11.51
C SER A 120 6.37 15.28 11.75
N PHE A 121 5.97 15.98 10.69
CA PHE A 121 5.11 17.16 10.75
C PHE A 121 4.10 17.17 9.60
N THR A 122 3.03 17.94 9.77
CA THR A 122 2.08 18.24 8.71
C THR A 122 2.22 19.69 8.25
N ARG A 123 1.95 19.93 6.97
CA ARG A 123 1.77 21.25 6.37
C ARG A 123 0.31 21.50 5.95
N TYR A 124 -0.59 20.61 6.32
CA TYR A 124 -2.01 20.71 6.07
C TYR A 124 -2.68 21.39 7.27
N GLU A 125 -3.26 22.55 7.06
CA GLU A 125 -3.84 23.42 8.08
C GLU A 125 -5.38 23.49 8.02
N GLU A 126 -5.97 22.97 6.92
CA GLU A 126 -7.41 22.96 6.74
C GLU A 126 -8.10 21.91 7.62
N ASN A 127 -9.40 22.03 7.78
CA ASN A 127 -10.22 21.06 8.49
C ASN A 127 -10.20 19.69 7.77
N LYS A 128 -9.98 18.64 8.54
CA LYS A 128 -10.07 17.28 8.02
C LYS A 128 -11.51 16.94 7.66
N ARG A 129 -11.66 16.20 6.56
CA ARG A 129 -12.97 15.72 6.09
C ARG A 129 -13.58 14.74 7.10
N ALA A 130 -14.84 14.93 7.44
CA ALA A 130 -15.67 13.96 8.14
C ALA A 130 -16.60 13.25 7.14
N VAL A 131 -16.85 11.96 7.36
CA VAL A 131 -17.70 11.12 6.53
C VAL A 131 -18.64 10.34 7.44
N ASP A 132 -19.92 10.24 7.06
CA ASP A 132 -20.91 9.46 7.80
C ASP A 132 -20.59 7.97 7.76
N ASP A 133 -20.83 7.30 8.88
CA ASP A 133 -20.68 5.86 8.99
C ASP A 133 -21.77 5.14 8.20
N LYS A 134 -21.44 3.96 7.66
CA LYS A 134 -22.38 3.11 6.95
C LYS A 134 -22.95 2.04 7.88
N TYR A 135 -24.23 1.80 7.76
CA TYR A 135 -24.86 0.67 8.43
C TYR A 135 -24.55 -0.64 7.67
N MET A 136 -23.87 -1.56 8.33
CA MET A 136 -23.47 -2.86 7.80
C MET A 136 -24.04 -4.03 8.64
N GLY A 137 -25.29 -3.90 9.10
CA GLY A 137 -25.93 -4.92 9.92
C GLY A 137 -25.59 -4.81 11.40
N PRO A 138 -26.09 -5.77 12.22
CA PRO A 138 -26.00 -5.68 13.69
C PRO A 138 -24.62 -6.06 14.25
N VAL A 139 -23.75 -6.68 13.47
CA VAL A 139 -22.47 -7.23 13.97
C VAL A 139 -21.23 -6.46 13.48
N ILE A 140 -21.38 -5.61 12.46
CA ILE A 140 -20.27 -4.84 11.90
C ILE A 140 -20.53 -3.35 12.10
N LYS A 141 -19.61 -2.68 12.81
CA LYS A 141 -19.59 -1.23 12.94
C LYS A 141 -18.53 -0.65 12.03
N THR A 142 -18.86 0.41 11.31
CA THR A 142 -17.89 1.16 10.51
C THR A 142 -17.47 2.44 11.22
N SER A 143 -16.28 2.93 10.90
CA SER A 143 -15.80 4.26 11.25
C SER A 143 -15.20 4.88 9.99
N MET A 144 -16.08 5.40 9.12
CA MET A 144 -15.73 5.77 7.75
C MET A 144 -14.75 6.93 7.67
N THR A 145 -14.72 7.82 8.65
CA THR A 145 -13.72 8.89 8.72
C THR A 145 -12.29 8.34 8.83
N ARG A 146 -12.11 7.16 9.42
CA ARG A 146 -10.81 6.47 9.57
C ARG A 146 -10.43 5.64 8.34
N CYS A 147 -11.33 5.47 7.39
CA CYS A 147 -11.11 4.64 6.20
C CYS A 147 -10.04 5.24 5.30
N ILE A 148 -9.01 4.46 4.95
CA ILE A 148 -7.93 4.82 4.03
C ILE A 148 -8.24 4.42 2.57
N GLN A 149 -9.45 3.94 2.30
CA GLN A 149 -9.93 3.56 0.97
C GLN A 149 -9.07 2.48 0.27
N CYS A 150 -8.50 1.56 1.03
CA CYS A 150 -7.67 0.49 0.49
C CYS A 150 -8.46 -0.60 -0.25
N THR A 151 -9.77 -0.61 -0.16
CA THR A 151 -10.71 -1.55 -0.80
C THR A 151 -10.56 -3.03 -0.41
N ARG A 152 -9.79 -3.37 0.62
CA ARG A 152 -9.64 -4.77 1.06
C ARG A 152 -10.97 -5.39 1.50
N CYS A 153 -11.79 -4.66 2.27
CA CYS A 153 -13.10 -5.14 2.72
C CYS A 153 -14.05 -5.41 1.54
N ILE A 154 -14.10 -4.50 0.57
CA ILE A 154 -14.96 -4.64 -0.62
C ILE A 154 -14.54 -5.87 -1.43
N ARG A 155 -13.25 -6.02 -1.73
CA ARG A 155 -12.73 -7.18 -2.47
C ARG A 155 -12.90 -8.49 -1.71
N PHE A 156 -12.74 -8.47 -0.39
CA PHE A 156 -13.01 -9.66 0.42
C PHE A 156 -14.50 -10.06 0.36
N ALA A 157 -15.40 -9.09 0.47
CA ALA A 157 -16.83 -9.36 0.41
C ALA A 157 -17.23 -9.94 -0.95
N ASP A 158 -16.75 -9.36 -2.03
CA ASP A 158 -17.04 -9.82 -3.41
C ASP A 158 -16.37 -11.17 -3.71
N GLU A 159 -15.05 -11.26 -3.55
CA GLU A 159 -14.25 -12.39 -4.04
C GLU A 159 -14.28 -13.62 -3.10
N VAL A 160 -14.43 -13.41 -1.80
CA VAL A 160 -14.36 -14.48 -0.79
C VAL A 160 -15.74 -14.80 -0.20
N ALA A 161 -16.48 -13.78 0.22
CA ALA A 161 -17.79 -13.98 0.82
C ALA A 161 -18.94 -14.07 -0.19
N GLY A 162 -18.73 -13.66 -1.45
CA GLY A 162 -19.75 -13.67 -2.49
C GLY A 162 -20.87 -12.63 -2.27
N VAL A 163 -20.59 -11.55 -1.52
CA VAL A 163 -21.52 -10.46 -1.20
C VAL A 163 -20.95 -9.15 -1.73
N PRO A 164 -21.21 -8.77 -2.99
CA PRO A 164 -20.59 -7.58 -3.60
C PRO A 164 -21.16 -6.24 -3.11
N GLU A 165 -22.19 -6.25 -2.30
CA GLU A 165 -22.99 -5.07 -1.92
C GLU A 165 -22.55 -4.46 -0.56
N ILE A 166 -21.31 -3.93 -0.49
CA ILE A 166 -20.87 -3.17 0.70
C ILE A 166 -20.63 -1.69 0.37
#